data_82cec101a26fe42b69dfba5a15b43b22
#
_entry.id   82cec101a26fe42b69dfba5a15b43b22
#
_cell.length_a   1.000
_cell.length_b   1.000
_cell.length_c   1.000
_cell.angle_alpha   90.00
_cell.angle_beta   90.00
_cell.angle_gamma   90.00
#
_symmetry.space_group_name_H-M   'P 1'
#
loop_
_entity.id
_entity.type
_entity.pdbx_description
1 polymer ?
#
loop_
_entity_poly.entity_id
_entity_poly.type
_entity_poly.pdbx_seq_one_letter_code
_entity_poly.pdbx_strand_id
1 'polypeptide(L)'
;HFVRYGLVPKREQRPGVDAAELGTLYHEAAERFTHAVTALPEFPEVSVEVCDKLMDEAVSPLIDAWRESPMGESRRGEAVARRIRRTAKRTARNIVSQYADSSFRPMQMEFVFGQNGLSPIVLELGNGTFVYLQGRIDRVDVMTGGGLRVIDYKSGSRKFDPTLVYWGLQLQLLLYLAAALARVPGSHAAGFFYCR
;
A
#
# COMPACT_ATOMS: atom_id res chain seq x y z
N HIS A 1 -36.24 -24.14 -21.35
CA HIS A 1 -35.20 -24.02 -22.40
C HIS A 1 -34.99 -22.58 -22.83
N PHE A 2 -36.07 -21.82 -23.16
CA PHE A 2 -36.03 -20.43 -23.60
C PHE A 2 -35.46 -19.47 -22.53
N VAL A 3 -35.81 -19.61 -21.24
CA VAL A 3 -35.29 -18.81 -20.14
C VAL A 3 -33.78 -19.05 -19.92
N ARG A 4 -33.30 -20.25 -20.22
CA ARG A 4 -31.90 -20.63 -20.01
C ARG A 4 -30.98 -20.28 -21.18
N TYR A 5 -31.51 -20.20 -22.40
CA TYR A 5 -30.71 -20.00 -23.64
C TYR A 5 -31.19 -18.82 -24.50
N GLY A 6 -32.42 -18.34 -24.38
CA GLY A 6 -32.98 -17.23 -25.15
C GLY A 6 -32.96 -15.91 -24.38
N LEU A 7 -33.16 -15.95 -23.08
CA LEU A 7 -32.97 -14.82 -22.16
C LEU A 7 -31.69 -15.13 -21.35
N VAL A 8 -30.54 -14.77 -21.86
CA VAL A 8 -29.34 -14.68 -21.03
C VAL A 8 -29.51 -13.40 -20.21
N PRO A 9 -30.04 -13.46 -18.95
CA PRO A 9 -30.06 -12.30 -18.10
C PRO A 9 -28.60 -11.97 -17.85
N LYS A 10 -28.08 -10.92 -18.51
CA LYS A 10 -26.87 -10.30 -18.05
C LYS A 10 -27.16 -9.95 -16.59
N ARG A 11 -26.53 -10.68 -15.67
CA ARG A 11 -26.50 -10.29 -14.27
C ARG A 11 -25.98 -8.87 -14.30
N GLU A 12 -26.86 -7.88 -14.09
CA GLU A 12 -26.38 -6.52 -13.85
C GLU A 12 -25.35 -6.66 -12.75
N GLN A 13 -24.09 -6.46 -13.11
CA GLN A 13 -23.06 -6.28 -12.10
C GLN A 13 -23.51 -5.01 -11.38
N ARG A 14 -24.15 -5.22 -10.22
CA ARG A 14 -24.45 -4.08 -9.33
C ARG A 14 -23.14 -3.38 -9.15
N PRO A 15 -23.04 -2.09 -9.45
CA PRO A 15 -21.80 -1.36 -9.31
C PRO A 15 -21.30 -1.61 -7.89
N GLY A 16 -20.31 -2.46 -7.76
CA GLY A 16 -19.59 -2.71 -6.52
C GLY A 16 -18.59 -1.57 -6.35
N VAL A 17 -18.29 -1.20 -5.11
CA VAL A 17 -17.19 -0.27 -4.87
C VAL A 17 -15.95 -0.86 -5.55
N ASP A 18 -15.30 -0.08 -6.42
CA ASP A 18 -14.11 -0.56 -7.12
C ASP A 18 -12.99 -0.78 -6.09
N ALA A 19 -12.54 -2.02 -5.98
CA ALA A 19 -11.48 -2.39 -5.05
C ALA A 19 -10.16 -1.68 -5.36
N ALA A 20 -9.91 -1.33 -6.62
CA ALA A 20 -8.73 -0.59 -7.03
C ALA A 20 -8.82 0.88 -6.58
N GLU A 21 -9.98 1.52 -6.75
CA GLU A 21 -10.22 2.89 -6.29
C GLU A 21 -10.05 3.02 -4.77
N LEU A 22 -10.65 2.09 -4.00
CA LEU A 22 -10.45 2.03 -2.56
C LEU A 22 -8.99 1.75 -2.17
N GLY A 23 -8.30 0.91 -2.94
CA GLY A 23 -6.88 0.64 -2.76
C GLY A 23 -6.07 1.93 -2.84
N THR A 24 -6.24 2.70 -3.92
CA THR A 24 -5.57 4.00 -4.12
C THR A 24 -5.85 4.97 -2.99
N LEU A 25 -7.11 5.08 -2.55
CA LEU A 25 -7.50 5.95 -1.43
C LEU A 25 -6.76 5.56 -0.13
N TYR A 26 -6.69 4.27 0.19
CA TYR A 26 -6.00 3.80 1.39
C TYR A 26 -4.49 4.03 1.33
N HIS A 27 -3.85 3.85 0.17
CA HIS A 27 -2.42 4.12 -0.02
C HIS A 27 -2.12 5.60 0.20
N GLU A 28 -2.88 6.48 -0.44
CA GLU A 28 -2.71 7.93 -0.30
C GLU A 28 -2.98 8.42 1.13
N ALA A 29 -4.00 7.89 1.80
CA ALA A 29 -4.26 8.20 3.20
C ALA A 29 -3.11 7.75 4.12
N ALA A 30 -2.56 6.56 3.89
CA ALA A 30 -1.44 6.03 4.67
C ALA A 30 -0.15 6.84 4.45
N GLU A 31 0.12 7.28 3.22
CA GLU A 31 1.23 8.16 2.87
C GLU A 31 1.12 9.50 3.60
N ARG A 32 0.00 10.22 3.42
CA ARG A 32 -0.24 11.52 4.07
C ARG A 32 -0.14 11.43 5.58
N PHE A 33 -0.74 10.39 6.17
CA PHE A 33 -0.66 10.14 7.61
C PHE A 33 0.78 9.90 8.05
N THR A 34 1.55 9.04 7.34
CA THR A 34 2.92 8.72 7.72
C THR A 34 3.79 9.98 7.67
N HIS A 35 3.67 10.81 6.65
CA HIS A 35 4.36 12.11 6.59
C HIS A 35 4.01 13.00 7.79
N ALA A 36 2.73 13.12 8.12
CA ALA A 36 2.28 13.97 9.21
C ALA A 36 2.77 13.46 10.58
N VAL A 37 2.63 12.17 10.86
CA VAL A 37 2.98 11.59 12.17
C VAL A 37 4.48 11.57 12.41
N THR A 38 5.29 11.32 11.37
CA THR A 38 6.75 11.30 11.50
C THR A 38 7.38 12.68 11.67
N ALA A 39 6.64 13.75 11.39
CA ALA A 39 7.04 15.12 11.66
C ALA A 39 6.79 15.56 13.11
N LEU A 40 6.09 14.76 13.92
CA LEU A 40 5.83 15.08 15.31
C LEU A 40 7.08 14.86 16.18
N PRO A 41 7.36 15.76 17.16
CA PRO A 41 8.48 15.60 18.08
C PRO A 41 8.39 14.33 18.94
N GLU A 42 7.17 13.91 19.30
CA GLU A 42 6.89 12.72 20.09
C GLU A 42 6.94 11.40 19.31
N PHE A 43 7.14 11.42 18.00
CA PHE A 43 7.23 10.19 17.20
C PHE A 43 8.46 9.33 17.63
N PRO A 44 8.29 8.01 17.87
CA PRO A 44 7.12 7.18 17.56
C PRO A 44 6.11 6.98 18.73
N GLU A 45 6.29 7.60 19.89
CA GLU A 45 5.44 7.43 21.06
C GLU A 45 4.20 8.35 20.97
N VAL A 46 3.42 8.20 19.90
CA VAL A 46 2.25 9.03 19.61
C VAL A 46 0.97 8.44 20.20
N SER A 47 0.15 9.25 20.86
CA SER A 47 -1.12 8.78 21.45
C SER A 47 -2.13 8.36 20.38
N VAL A 48 -3.08 7.49 20.79
CA VAL A 48 -4.13 7.00 19.89
C VAL A 48 -5.02 8.14 19.38
N GLU A 49 -5.28 9.13 20.23
CA GLU A 49 -6.10 10.31 19.90
C GLU A 49 -5.44 11.15 18.81
N VAL A 50 -4.13 11.36 18.91
CA VAL A 50 -3.34 12.09 17.91
C VAL A 50 -3.28 11.28 16.60
N CYS A 51 -3.04 9.98 16.65
CA CYS A 51 -3.09 9.11 15.48
C CYS A 51 -4.44 9.18 14.76
N ASP A 52 -5.54 9.10 15.51
CA ASP A 52 -6.88 9.15 14.95
C ASP A 52 -7.19 10.50 14.31
N LYS A 53 -6.77 11.60 14.95
CA LYS A 53 -6.93 12.96 14.42
C LYS A 53 -6.15 13.15 13.12
N LEU A 54 -4.86 12.82 13.11
CA LEU A 54 -4.04 12.95 11.90
C LEU A 54 -4.55 12.08 10.74
N MET A 55 -5.03 10.87 11.04
CA MET A 55 -5.62 10.03 10.00
C MET A 55 -6.97 10.58 9.51
N ASP A 56 -7.80 11.15 10.37
CA ASP A 56 -9.02 11.83 9.94
C ASP A 56 -8.72 13.02 9.03
N GLU A 57 -7.70 13.81 9.34
CA GLU A 57 -7.23 14.91 8.49
C GLU A 57 -6.71 14.42 7.14
N ALA A 58 -5.99 13.31 7.12
CA ALA A 58 -5.46 12.71 5.90
C ALA A 58 -6.55 12.09 5.00
N VAL A 59 -7.51 11.39 5.59
CA VAL A 59 -8.49 10.60 4.83
C VAL A 59 -9.76 11.36 4.47
N SER A 60 -10.14 12.42 5.22
CA SER A 60 -11.39 13.14 4.98
C SER A 60 -11.48 13.77 3.59
N PRO A 61 -10.45 14.50 3.10
CA PRO A 61 -10.51 15.07 1.74
C PRO A 61 -10.64 13.99 0.66
N LEU A 62 -10.03 12.81 0.87
CA LEU A 62 -10.11 11.69 -0.07
C LEU A 62 -11.51 11.05 -0.08
N ILE A 63 -12.14 10.94 1.09
CA ILE A 63 -13.52 10.49 1.20
C ILE A 63 -14.48 11.49 0.55
N ASP A 64 -14.26 12.78 0.75
CA ASP A 64 -15.14 13.81 0.19
C ASP A 64 -15.04 13.82 -1.34
N ALA A 65 -13.83 13.75 -1.91
CA ALA A 65 -13.65 13.59 -3.35
C ALA A 65 -14.29 12.29 -3.89
N TRP A 66 -14.15 11.17 -3.14
CA TRP A 66 -14.78 9.92 -3.53
C TRP A 66 -16.33 9.99 -3.47
N ARG A 67 -16.91 10.77 -2.55
CA ARG A 67 -18.35 10.97 -2.43
C ARG A 67 -18.97 11.67 -3.64
N GLU A 68 -18.20 12.45 -4.39
CA GLU A 68 -18.64 13.07 -5.64
C GLU A 68 -18.80 12.05 -6.79
N SER A 69 -18.34 10.81 -6.59
CA SER A 69 -18.54 9.74 -7.56
C SER A 69 -19.98 9.20 -7.50
N PRO A 70 -20.53 8.63 -8.60
CA PRO A 70 -21.89 8.06 -8.62
C PRO A 70 -22.14 6.99 -7.54
N MET A 71 -21.06 6.35 -7.07
CA MET A 71 -21.12 5.36 -6.01
C MET A 71 -21.18 6.03 -4.63
N GLY A 72 -20.40 7.10 -4.44
CA GLY A 72 -20.31 7.84 -3.18
C GLY A 72 -21.59 8.56 -2.81
N GLU A 73 -22.34 9.10 -3.78
CA GLU A 73 -23.63 9.81 -3.58
C GLU A 73 -24.75 8.91 -3.05
N SER A 74 -24.61 7.60 -3.13
CA SER A 74 -25.64 6.66 -2.72
C SER A 74 -25.75 6.51 -1.19
N ARG A 75 -26.94 6.10 -0.67
CA ARG A 75 -27.07 5.70 0.75
C ARG A 75 -26.07 4.61 1.18
N ARG A 76 -25.62 3.79 0.23
CA ARG A 76 -24.58 2.78 0.43
C ARG A 76 -23.21 3.44 0.56
N GLY A 77 -22.96 4.54 -0.14
CA GLY A 77 -21.75 5.34 -0.07
C GLY A 77 -21.44 5.81 1.36
N GLU A 78 -22.45 6.26 2.11
CA GLU A 78 -22.27 6.64 3.52
C GLU A 78 -21.74 5.49 4.41
N ALA A 79 -22.25 4.28 4.22
CA ALA A 79 -21.77 3.11 4.97
C ALA A 79 -20.34 2.74 4.58
N VAL A 80 -19.99 2.89 3.30
CA VAL A 80 -18.64 2.68 2.80
C VAL A 80 -17.67 3.74 3.35
N ALA A 81 -18.04 5.02 3.32
CA ALA A 81 -17.25 6.12 3.88
C ALA A 81 -16.93 5.90 5.37
N ARG A 82 -17.92 5.50 6.16
CA ARG A 82 -17.68 5.13 7.59
C ARG A 82 -16.73 3.95 7.74
N ARG A 83 -16.83 2.95 6.86
CA ARG A 83 -15.92 1.79 6.87
C ARG A 83 -14.50 2.21 6.50
N ILE A 84 -14.33 3.05 5.48
CA ILE A 84 -13.02 3.58 5.04
C ILE A 84 -12.36 4.28 6.23
N ARG A 85 -13.04 5.24 6.87
CA ARG A 85 -12.51 6.00 8.01
C ARG A 85 -12.08 5.09 9.17
N ARG A 86 -12.92 4.12 9.54
CA ARG A 86 -12.60 3.16 10.60
C ARG A 86 -11.39 2.29 10.27
N THR A 87 -11.28 1.82 9.02
CA THR A 87 -10.15 1.02 8.58
C THR A 87 -8.87 1.85 8.54
N ALA A 88 -8.93 3.08 8.02
CA ALA A 88 -7.80 4.00 7.97
C ALA A 88 -7.24 4.28 9.38
N LYS A 89 -8.10 4.59 10.36
CA LYS A 89 -7.66 4.78 11.77
C LYS A 89 -6.96 3.55 12.35
N ARG A 90 -7.48 2.35 12.08
CA ARG A 90 -6.81 1.13 12.51
C ARG A 90 -5.44 0.99 11.85
N THR A 91 -5.34 1.30 10.56
CA THR A 91 -4.06 1.28 9.84
C THR A 91 -3.07 2.29 10.41
N ALA A 92 -3.52 3.52 10.76
CA ALA A 92 -2.69 4.53 11.41
C ALA A 92 -2.06 4.03 12.72
N ARG A 93 -2.89 3.46 13.59
CA ARG A 93 -2.43 2.90 14.88
C ARG A 93 -1.43 1.76 14.67
N ASN A 94 -1.68 0.88 13.69
CA ASN A 94 -0.75 -0.20 13.33
C ASN A 94 0.59 0.34 12.80
N ILE A 95 0.57 1.41 11.99
CA ILE A 95 1.79 2.05 11.47
C ILE A 95 2.63 2.58 12.63
N VAL A 96 2.03 3.32 13.57
CA VAL A 96 2.74 3.89 14.72
C VAL A 96 3.27 2.79 15.63
N SER A 97 2.46 1.76 15.96
CA SER A 97 2.91 0.61 16.77
C SER A 97 4.12 -0.09 16.13
N GLN A 98 4.15 -0.26 14.81
CA GLN A 98 5.31 -0.86 14.11
C GLN A 98 6.59 -0.06 14.30
N TYR A 99 6.51 1.26 14.49
CA TYR A 99 7.67 2.11 14.75
C TYR A 99 8.03 2.15 16.24
N ALA A 100 7.03 2.20 17.14
CA ALA A 100 7.26 2.16 18.58
C ALA A 100 7.92 0.85 19.03
N ASP A 101 7.50 -0.27 18.41
CA ASP A 101 8.01 -1.62 18.74
C ASP A 101 9.30 -1.99 17.98
N SER A 102 9.91 -1.04 17.26
CA SER A 102 11.10 -1.34 16.43
C SER A 102 12.07 -0.16 16.32
N SER A 103 13.31 -0.46 15.93
CA SER A 103 14.33 0.54 15.58
C SER A 103 14.21 1.07 14.14
N PHE A 104 13.22 0.63 13.39
CA PHE A 104 12.98 1.13 12.04
C PHE A 104 12.40 2.54 12.05
N ARG A 105 12.81 3.33 11.05
CA ARG A 105 12.24 4.66 10.79
C ARG A 105 11.90 4.78 9.32
N PRO A 106 10.86 5.52 8.93
CA PRO A 106 10.49 5.70 7.54
C PRO A 106 11.61 6.43 6.81
N MET A 107 12.09 5.84 5.72
CA MET A 107 13.08 6.45 4.85
C MET A 107 12.41 7.15 3.67
N GLN A 108 11.49 6.46 3.01
CA GLN A 108 10.79 7.00 1.85
C GLN A 108 9.43 6.35 1.67
N MET A 109 8.41 7.19 1.42
CA MET A 109 7.10 6.79 0.92
C MET A 109 7.09 6.88 -0.60
N GLU A 110 6.25 6.07 -1.25
CA GLU A 110 6.08 6.08 -2.71
C GLU A 110 7.44 6.06 -3.47
N PHE A 111 8.30 5.12 -3.07
CA PHE A 111 9.63 4.96 -3.66
C PHE A 111 9.55 4.46 -5.10
N VAL A 112 9.81 5.35 -6.08
CA VAL A 112 9.74 5.05 -7.51
C VAL A 112 11.08 4.53 -8.04
N PHE A 113 11.04 3.55 -8.94
CA PHE A 113 12.20 3.06 -9.69
C PHE A 113 11.83 2.75 -11.15
N GLY A 114 12.77 2.94 -12.07
CA GLY A 114 12.59 2.70 -13.51
C GLY A 114 11.67 3.71 -14.22
N GLN A 115 11.30 4.80 -13.57
CA GLN A 115 10.44 5.84 -14.12
C GLN A 115 11.03 7.24 -13.83
N ASN A 116 10.58 8.25 -14.54
CA ASN A 116 10.95 9.66 -14.31
C ASN A 116 12.48 9.90 -14.24
N GLY A 117 13.26 9.21 -15.09
CA GLY A 117 14.72 9.33 -15.11
C GLY A 117 15.45 8.52 -14.02
N LEU A 118 14.72 7.76 -13.20
CA LEU A 118 15.31 6.86 -12.21
C LEU A 118 15.65 5.49 -12.85
N SER A 119 16.80 4.93 -12.48
CA SER A 119 17.28 3.66 -13.02
C SER A 119 16.31 2.51 -12.71
N PRO A 120 16.00 1.66 -13.70
CA PRO A 120 15.23 0.43 -13.48
C PRO A 120 16.08 -0.62 -12.75
N ILE A 121 15.42 -1.63 -12.20
CA ILE A 121 16.12 -2.88 -11.85
C ILE A 121 16.36 -3.64 -13.14
N VAL A 122 17.58 -4.06 -13.36
CA VAL A 122 17.96 -4.89 -14.50
C VAL A 122 18.11 -6.33 -14.03
N LEU A 123 17.30 -7.22 -14.58
CA LEU A 123 17.43 -8.67 -14.39
C LEU A 123 18.04 -9.26 -15.66
N GLU A 124 19.19 -9.92 -15.52
CA GLU A 124 19.76 -10.72 -16.60
C GLU A 124 19.17 -12.13 -16.54
N LEU A 125 18.52 -12.53 -17.63
CA LEU A 125 18.08 -13.90 -17.83
C LEU A 125 19.22 -14.65 -18.50
N GLY A 126 19.55 -15.87 -18.05
CA GLY A 126 20.75 -16.65 -18.41
C GLY A 126 21.01 -16.92 -19.91
N ASN A 127 20.26 -16.29 -20.82
CA ASN A 127 20.43 -16.33 -22.28
C ASN A 127 20.92 -14.98 -22.86
N GLY A 128 21.42 -14.08 -22.04
CA GLY A 128 21.81 -12.73 -22.44
C GLY A 128 20.66 -11.75 -22.66
N THR A 129 19.45 -12.13 -22.30
CA THR A 129 18.28 -11.24 -22.32
C THR A 129 18.21 -10.45 -21.02
N PHE A 130 17.91 -9.14 -21.12
CA PHE A 130 17.74 -8.26 -19.98
C PHE A 130 16.29 -7.85 -19.84
N VAL A 131 15.76 -7.91 -18.62
CA VAL A 131 14.43 -7.41 -18.24
C VAL A 131 14.60 -6.16 -17.39
N TYR A 132 13.98 -5.07 -17.81
CA TYR A 132 14.01 -3.80 -17.11
C TYR A 132 12.72 -3.64 -16.32
N LEU A 133 12.83 -3.66 -14.98
CA LEU A 133 11.68 -3.54 -14.10
C LEU A 133 11.52 -2.09 -13.65
N GLN A 134 10.27 -1.66 -13.65
CA GLN A 134 9.86 -0.36 -13.13
C GLN A 134 8.72 -0.54 -12.13
N GLY A 135 8.59 0.35 -11.19
CA GLY A 135 7.54 0.26 -10.19
C GLY A 135 7.60 1.34 -9.12
N ARG A 136 6.72 1.17 -8.15
CA ARG A 136 6.59 2.05 -7.00
C ARG A 136 6.37 1.18 -5.76
N ILE A 137 7.18 1.44 -4.72
CA ILE A 137 7.11 0.78 -3.43
C ILE A 137 6.38 1.73 -2.49
N ASP A 138 5.34 1.25 -1.82
CA ASP A 138 4.52 2.12 -0.97
C ASP A 138 5.32 2.73 0.17
N ARG A 139 6.18 1.93 0.84
CA ARG A 139 7.02 2.41 1.95
C ARG A 139 8.32 1.62 2.06
N VAL A 140 9.42 2.35 2.23
CA VAL A 140 10.74 1.82 2.59
C VAL A 140 11.14 2.39 3.94
N ASP A 141 11.47 1.52 4.88
CA ASP A 141 11.98 1.90 6.19
C ASP A 141 13.43 1.45 6.35
N VAL A 142 14.18 2.20 7.14
CA VAL A 142 15.57 1.91 7.49
C VAL A 142 15.75 1.81 8.99
N MET A 143 16.61 0.93 9.44
CA MET A 143 17.07 0.87 10.83
C MET A 143 18.53 1.33 10.98
N THR A 144 18.90 1.72 12.19
CA THR A 144 20.31 1.97 12.54
C THR A 144 21.13 0.72 12.23
N GLY A 145 22.22 0.87 11.48
CA GLY A 145 23.00 -0.26 10.98
C GLY A 145 22.69 -0.65 9.52
N GLY A 146 21.74 0.05 8.85
CA GLY A 146 21.53 -0.08 7.40
C GLY A 146 20.57 -1.20 6.99
N GLY A 147 19.86 -1.83 7.92
CA GLY A 147 18.80 -2.79 7.57
C GLY A 147 17.63 -2.09 6.90
N LEU A 148 17.23 -2.55 5.71
CA LEU A 148 16.05 -2.06 4.97
C LEU A 148 14.91 -3.05 5.04
N ARG A 149 13.70 -2.53 5.24
CA ARG A 149 12.46 -3.27 5.03
C ARG A 149 11.56 -2.54 4.03
N VAL A 150 10.82 -3.31 3.24
CA VAL A 150 9.80 -2.77 2.34
C VAL A 150 8.42 -3.19 2.81
N ILE A 151 7.46 -2.29 2.68
CA ILE A 151 6.09 -2.50 3.09
C ILE A 151 5.18 -2.12 1.93
N ASP A 152 4.23 -3.01 1.65
CA ASP A 152 3.21 -2.84 0.64
C ASP A 152 1.83 -2.90 1.32
N TYR A 153 1.01 -1.87 1.12
CA TYR A 153 -0.31 -1.78 1.71
C TYR A 153 -1.32 -2.57 0.87
N LYS A 154 -2.06 -3.48 1.50
CA LYS A 154 -3.05 -4.30 0.81
C LYS A 154 -4.43 -4.21 1.47
N SER A 155 -5.40 -3.72 0.74
CA SER A 155 -6.81 -3.67 1.17
C SER A 155 -7.52 -5.04 1.12
N GLY A 156 -6.91 -6.03 0.46
CA GLY A 156 -7.47 -7.37 0.24
C GLY A 156 -6.95 -8.43 1.23
N SER A 157 -7.44 -9.66 1.06
CA SER A 157 -7.07 -10.83 1.88
C SER A 157 -5.80 -11.56 1.41
N ARG A 158 -5.06 -11.00 0.44
CA ARG A 158 -3.85 -11.63 -0.12
C ARG A 158 -2.82 -11.87 0.98
N LYS A 159 -2.36 -13.11 1.10
CA LYS A 159 -1.29 -13.52 2.03
C LYS A 159 0.00 -13.73 1.25
N PHE A 160 1.14 -13.52 1.92
CA PHE A 160 2.41 -13.97 1.40
C PHE A 160 2.43 -15.50 1.43
N ASP A 161 2.76 -16.11 0.28
CA ASP A 161 2.84 -17.55 0.12
C ASP A 161 4.20 -17.90 -0.51
N PRO A 162 5.11 -18.55 0.26
CA PRO A 162 6.41 -18.96 -0.25
C PRO A 162 6.33 -19.89 -1.47
N THR A 163 5.27 -20.70 -1.58
CA THR A 163 5.05 -21.59 -2.72
C THR A 163 4.82 -20.79 -4.00
N LEU A 164 4.01 -19.72 -3.92
CA LEU A 164 3.78 -18.84 -5.05
C LEU A 164 5.05 -18.06 -5.44
N VAL A 165 5.89 -17.73 -4.47
CA VAL A 165 7.21 -17.11 -4.73
C VAL A 165 8.10 -18.08 -5.49
N TYR A 166 8.19 -19.34 -5.04
CA TYR A 166 8.96 -20.39 -5.71
C TYR A 166 8.55 -20.57 -7.18
N TRP A 167 7.27 -20.52 -7.47
CA TRP A 167 6.72 -20.60 -8.82
C TRP A 167 6.75 -19.27 -9.61
N GLY A 168 7.35 -18.21 -9.08
CA GLY A 168 7.43 -16.90 -9.76
C GLY A 168 6.12 -16.11 -9.81
N LEU A 169 5.10 -16.53 -9.07
CA LEU A 169 3.76 -15.92 -9.11
C LEU A 169 3.55 -14.80 -8.07
N GLN A 170 4.47 -14.64 -7.12
CA GLN A 170 4.38 -13.61 -6.06
C GLN A 170 5.74 -12.97 -5.80
N LEU A 171 6.36 -12.36 -6.82
CA LEU A 171 7.70 -11.77 -6.73
C LEU A 171 7.74 -10.31 -6.28
N GLN A 172 6.60 -9.62 -6.21
CA GLN A 172 6.52 -8.17 -6.01
C GLN A 172 7.39 -7.69 -4.84
N LEU A 173 7.22 -8.25 -3.64
CA LEU A 173 7.94 -7.81 -2.45
C LEU A 173 9.45 -8.06 -2.54
N LEU A 174 9.87 -9.18 -3.15
CA LEU A 174 11.29 -9.49 -3.35
C LEU A 174 11.95 -8.51 -4.33
N LEU A 175 11.25 -8.20 -5.43
CA LEU A 175 11.72 -7.23 -6.42
C LEU A 175 11.79 -5.83 -5.82
N TYR A 176 10.81 -5.47 -4.99
CA TYR A 176 10.81 -4.19 -4.26
C TYR A 176 11.99 -4.07 -3.30
N LEU A 177 12.26 -5.14 -2.53
CA LEU A 177 13.42 -5.14 -1.65
C LEU A 177 14.74 -5.05 -2.42
N ALA A 178 14.88 -5.77 -3.53
CA ALA A 178 16.03 -5.67 -4.41
C ALA A 178 16.21 -4.24 -4.98
N ALA A 179 15.10 -3.58 -5.37
CA ALA A 179 15.11 -2.20 -5.82
C ALA A 179 15.59 -1.24 -4.74
N ALA A 180 15.08 -1.37 -3.52
CA ALA A 180 15.48 -0.53 -2.40
C ALA A 180 16.97 -0.70 -2.07
N LEU A 181 17.46 -1.94 -2.01
CA LEU A 181 18.86 -2.26 -1.75
C LEU A 181 19.81 -1.69 -2.82
N ALA A 182 19.43 -1.78 -4.10
CA ALA A 182 20.22 -1.23 -5.20
C ALA A 182 20.38 0.30 -5.13
N ARG A 183 19.44 1.00 -4.48
CA ARG A 183 19.42 2.47 -4.37
C ARG A 183 20.07 3.00 -3.10
N VAL A 184 20.26 2.17 -2.08
CA VAL A 184 20.83 2.56 -0.79
C VAL A 184 22.12 1.79 -0.54
N PRO A 185 23.27 2.32 -1.02
CA PRO A 185 24.55 1.65 -0.86
C PRO A 185 24.87 1.36 0.61
N GLY A 186 25.43 0.17 0.88
CA GLY A 186 25.79 -0.26 2.23
C GLY A 186 24.62 -0.77 3.08
N SER A 187 23.41 -0.78 2.53
CA SER A 187 22.26 -1.39 3.20
C SER A 187 22.20 -2.91 3.01
N HIS A 188 21.44 -3.57 3.88
CA HIS A 188 21.18 -5.00 3.79
C HIS A 188 19.67 -5.30 3.99
N ALA A 189 19.23 -6.45 3.50
CA ALA A 189 17.84 -6.88 3.62
C ALA A 189 17.48 -7.20 5.07
N ALA A 190 16.45 -6.54 5.60
CA ALA A 190 15.91 -6.83 6.93
C ALA A 190 14.50 -7.45 6.85
N GLY A 191 13.76 -7.23 5.76
CA GLY A 191 12.47 -7.87 5.56
C GLY A 191 11.58 -7.20 4.52
N PHE A 192 10.44 -7.84 4.29
CA PHE A 192 9.35 -7.30 3.49
C PHE A 192 8.00 -7.74 4.07
N PHE A 193 6.98 -6.86 4.00
CA PHE A 193 5.71 -7.08 4.68
C PHE A 193 4.53 -6.57 3.86
N TYR A 194 3.39 -7.27 3.97
CA TYR A 194 2.08 -6.71 3.64
C TYR A 194 1.49 -6.05 4.90
N CYS A 195 1.13 -4.78 4.79
CA CYS A 195 0.39 -4.06 5.82
C CYS A 195 -1.11 -4.03 5.47
N ARG A 196 -2.00 -4.31 6.45
CA ARG A 196 -3.45 -4.45 6.26
C ARG A 196 -4.22 -3.59 7.26
#